data_9ef4d4aac6ef4a040ebe1e54afd6fef0
#
_entry.id   9ef4d4aac6ef4a040ebe1e54afd6fef0
#
_cell.length_a   1.000
_cell.length_b   1.000
_cell.length_c   1.000
_cell.angle_alpha   90.00
_cell.angle_beta   90.00
_cell.angle_gamma   90.00
#
_symmetry.space_group_name_H-M   'P 1'
#
loop_
_entity.id
_entity.type
_entity.pdbx_description
1 polymer ?
#
loop_
_entity_poly.entity_id
_entity_poly.type
_entity_poly.pdbx_seq_one_letter_code
_entity_poly.pdbx_strand_id
1 'polypeptide(L)'
;MADIVAALLTSHAPNITAKPEVSDPAQRARFLSSFELLRERLWSARPDLLVIFANDHLQNFFYDNMPAYCIGLADSYEAPSSGSSAFLRIPERRVPRDGVWAKRLLKAGWDAGFDFAFSQDLEFWDDASVPLHFLMPQATVPIVPVMTNCAAPPLPPPKRSYQLGAFVREFIEKECPGDERVALL
;
A
#
# COMPACT_ATOMS: atom_id res chain seq x y z
N MET A 1 22.43 -6.16 -5.58
CA MET A 1 21.19 -6.69 -4.94
C MET A 1 20.30 -5.50 -4.74
N ALA A 2 19.01 -5.67 -4.97
CA ALA A 2 18.04 -4.63 -4.69
C ALA A 2 18.05 -4.28 -3.20
N ASP A 3 17.78 -3.01 -2.88
CA ASP A 3 17.86 -2.50 -1.52
C ASP A 3 16.50 -1.96 -1.07
N ILE A 4 16.12 -2.26 0.19
CA ILE A 4 15.03 -1.56 0.85
C ILE A 4 15.57 -0.20 1.31
N VAL A 5 15.22 0.85 0.56
CA VAL A 5 15.78 2.19 0.77
C VAL A 5 14.96 3.04 1.73
N ALA A 6 13.70 2.68 1.99
CA ALA A 6 12.84 3.31 2.98
C ALA A 6 11.77 2.32 3.45
N ALA A 7 11.39 2.41 4.72
CA ALA A 7 10.22 1.76 5.27
C ALA A 7 9.43 2.78 6.09
N LEU A 8 8.19 3.00 5.71
CA LEU A 8 7.32 4.03 6.28
C LEU A 8 6.06 3.39 6.87
N LEU A 9 5.52 4.01 7.89
CA LEU A 9 4.24 3.64 8.48
C LEU A 9 3.41 4.90 8.65
N THR A 10 2.17 4.87 8.16
CA THR A 10 1.25 6.01 8.23
C THR A 10 -0.13 5.60 8.71
N SER A 11 -0.90 6.57 9.16
CA SER A 11 -2.34 6.41 9.28
C SER A 11 -3.01 6.60 7.93
N HIS A 12 -4.09 5.85 7.70
CA HIS A 12 -4.96 6.00 6.54
C HIS A 12 -6.39 6.39 6.92
N ALA A 13 -6.62 6.88 8.16
CA ALA A 13 -7.96 7.22 8.62
C ALA A 13 -8.66 8.20 7.66
N PRO A 14 -9.88 7.89 7.19
CA PRO A 14 -10.54 8.69 6.14
C PRO A 14 -10.82 10.14 6.56
N ASN A 15 -11.05 10.38 7.85
CA ASN A 15 -11.32 11.71 8.36
C ASN A 15 -10.12 12.68 8.29
N ILE A 16 -8.92 12.19 7.98
CA ILE A 16 -7.76 13.06 7.75
C ILE A 16 -8.04 14.03 6.61
N THR A 17 -8.71 13.56 5.57
CA THR A 17 -9.08 14.35 4.39
C THR A 17 -10.57 14.64 4.31
N ALA A 18 -11.43 13.69 4.65
CA ALA A 18 -12.88 13.81 4.51
C ALA A 18 -13.49 14.84 5.47
N LYS A 19 -12.99 14.92 6.72
CA LYS A 19 -13.54 15.83 7.75
C LYS A 19 -12.42 16.54 8.53
N PRO A 20 -11.57 17.33 7.85
CA PRO A 20 -10.44 18.00 8.49
C PRO A 20 -10.86 18.99 9.59
N GLU A 21 -12.06 19.50 9.50
CA GLU A 21 -12.65 20.50 10.39
C GLU A 21 -12.99 19.97 11.80
N VAL A 22 -13.07 18.64 11.97
CA VAL A 22 -13.40 18.06 13.31
C VAL A 22 -12.19 17.96 14.23
N SER A 23 -10.98 18.18 13.72
CA SER A 23 -9.74 18.08 14.49
C SER A 23 -9.36 19.44 15.08
N ASP A 24 -8.73 19.43 16.25
CA ASP A 24 -8.06 20.62 16.78
C ASP A 24 -7.01 21.13 15.77
N PRO A 25 -7.02 22.42 15.40
CA PRO A 25 -6.14 22.94 14.36
C PRO A 25 -4.64 22.74 14.65
N ALA A 26 -4.21 22.88 15.90
CA ALA A 26 -2.81 22.72 16.26
C ALA A 26 -2.37 21.25 16.24
N GLN A 27 -3.24 20.34 16.67
CA GLN A 27 -2.98 18.90 16.55
C GLN A 27 -2.93 18.47 15.09
N ARG A 28 -3.87 18.97 14.29
CA ARG A 28 -3.90 18.71 12.85
C ARG A 28 -2.62 19.20 12.16
N ALA A 29 -2.17 20.41 12.44
CA ALA A 29 -0.94 20.95 11.85
C ALA A 29 0.28 20.08 12.17
N ARG A 30 0.43 19.65 13.44
CA ARG A 30 1.50 18.72 13.84
C ARG A 30 1.40 17.37 13.14
N PHE A 31 0.20 16.86 12.98
CA PHE A 31 -0.03 15.59 12.29
C PHE A 31 0.33 15.69 10.80
N LEU A 32 -0.10 16.75 10.11
CA LEU A 32 0.23 16.95 8.71
C LEU A 32 1.73 17.19 8.48
N SER A 33 2.41 17.89 9.38
CA SER A 33 3.87 18.07 9.29
C SER A 33 4.63 16.74 9.38
N SER A 34 4.08 15.72 10.04
CA SER A 34 4.69 14.38 10.03
C SER A 34 4.61 13.70 8.65
N PHE A 35 3.53 13.91 7.89
CA PHE A 35 3.45 13.45 6.50
C PHE A 35 4.46 14.16 5.59
N GLU A 36 4.67 15.47 5.80
CA GLU A 36 5.69 16.22 5.06
C GLU A 36 7.08 15.63 5.29
N LEU A 37 7.43 15.36 6.54
CA LEU A 37 8.70 14.71 6.88
C LEU A 37 8.83 13.32 6.27
N LEU A 38 7.78 12.50 6.30
CA LEU A 38 7.79 11.17 5.68
C LEU A 38 7.90 11.26 4.16
N ARG A 39 7.24 12.24 3.54
CA ARG A 39 7.37 12.51 2.11
C ARG A 39 8.80 12.88 1.74
N GLU A 40 9.43 13.79 2.48
CA GLU A 40 10.82 14.17 2.27
C GLU A 40 11.76 12.95 2.35
N ARG A 41 11.58 12.10 3.34
CA ARG A 41 12.35 10.87 3.51
C ARG A 41 12.16 9.90 2.35
N LEU A 42 10.91 9.70 1.91
CA LEU A 42 10.59 8.84 0.77
C LEU A 42 11.31 9.32 -0.50
N TRP A 43 11.18 10.61 -0.82
CA TRP A 43 11.79 11.16 -2.04
C TRP A 43 13.30 11.28 -1.97
N SER A 44 13.87 11.55 -0.81
CA SER A 44 15.33 11.51 -0.60
C SER A 44 15.90 10.11 -0.80
N ALA A 45 15.12 9.09 -0.49
CA ALA A 45 15.49 7.70 -0.74
C ALA A 45 15.42 7.31 -2.23
N ARG A 46 14.82 8.12 -3.10
CA ARG A 46 14.70 7.90 -4.56
C ARG A 46 14.28 6.46 -4.90
N PRO A 47 13.11 5.99 -4.46
CA PRO A 47 12.67 4.65 -4.77
C PRO A 47 12.28 4.51 -6.25
N ASP A 48 12.54 3.34 -6.82
CA ASP A 48 12.09 2.94 -8.14
C ASP A 48 10.71 2.25 -8.06
N LEU A 49 10.39 1.68 -6.89
CA LEU A 49 9.17 0.93 -6.61
C LEU A 49 8.71 1.16 -5.17
N LEU A 50 7.40 1.18 -4.96
CA LEU A 50 6.76 1.21 -3.64
C LEU A 50 5.90 -0.04 -3.45
N VAL A 51 6.28 -0.92 -2.51
CA VAL A 51 5.40 -1.98 -2.03
C VAL A 51 4.53 -1.41 -0.93
N ILE A 52 3.20 -1.41 -1.15
CA ILE A 52 2.24 -0.87 -0.19
C ILE A 52 1.46 -1.99 0.49
N PHE A 53 1.60 -2.10 1.81
CA PHE A 53 0.78 -2.98 2.63
C PHE A 53 -0.45 -2.20 3.09
N ALA A 54 -1.59 -2.56 2.53
CA ALA A 54 -2.86 -1.89 2.82
C ALA A 54 -3.88 -2.86 3.41
N ASN A 55 -4.89 -2.33 4.06
CA ASN A 55 -5.94 -3.11 4.70
C ASN A 55 -7.21 -3.01 3.87
N ASP A 56 -7.79 -4.14 3.48
CA ASP A 56 -9.12 -4.12 2.89
C ASP A 56 -10.20 -3.94 3.98
N HIS A 57 -11.01 -2.90 3.84
CA HIS A 57 -12.11 -2.57 4.75
C HIS A 57 -13.47 -2.98 4.17
N LEU A 58 -13.57 -4.17 3.54
CA LEU A 58 -14.75 -4.66 2.85
C LEU A 58 -15.10 -3.83 1.60
N GLN A 59 -14.08 -3.37 0.87
CA GLN A 59 -14.24 -2.72 -0.43
C GLN A 59 -14.03 -3.69 -1.59
N ASN A 60 -12.96 -4.49 -1.50
CA ASN A 60 -12.59 -5.46 -2.53
C ASN A 60 -13.04 -6.87 -2.18
N PHE A 61 -13.02 -7.21 -0.89
CA PHE A 61 -13.31 -8.56 -0.39
C PHE A 61 -14.41 -8.53 0.65
N PHE A 62 -15.28 -9.53 0.59
CA PHE A 62 -16.46 -9.62 1.45
C PHE A 62 -16.48 -10.97 2.19
N TYR A 63 -17.44 -11.16 3.09
CA TYR A 63 -17.55 -12.36 3.94
C TYR A 63 -17.71 -13.67 3.16
N ASP A 64 -18.13 -13.61 1.91
CA ASP A 64 -18.28 -14.74 1.01
C ASP A 64 -16.95 -15.17 0.35
N ASN A 65 -15.96 -14.24 0.28
CA ASN A 65 -14.65 -14.51 -0.32
C ASN A 65 -13.57 -13.56 0.24
N MET A 66 -13.04 -13.88 1.42
CA MET A 66 -12.07 -13.04 2.13
C MET A 66 -10.71 -13.73 2.21
N PRO A 67 -9.73 -13.35 1.36
CA PRO A 67 -8.37 -13.87 1.45
C PRO A 67 -7.62 -13.27 2.65
N ALA A 68 -6.71 -14.02 3.24
CA ALA A 68 -5.83 -13.51 4.28
C ALA A 68 -4.90 -12.40 3.74
N TYR A 69 -4.36 -12.61 2.53
CA TYR A 69 -3.52 -11.67 1.80
C TYR A 69 -3.83 -11.75 0.31
N CYS A 70 -3.80 -10.59 -0.37
CA CYS A 70 -4.01 -10.52 -1.81
C CYS A 70 -2.98 -9.57 -2.44
N ILE A 71 -2.35 -10.00 -3.54
CA ILE A 71 -1.43 -9.16 -4.32
C ILE A 71 -2.20 -8.58 -5.51
N GLY A 72 -2.11 -7.28 -5.71
CA GLY A 72 -2.72 -6.60 -6.84
C GLY A 72 -1.90 -6.77 -8.11
N LEU A 73 -2.56 -7.19 -9.20
CA LEU A 73 -1.98 -7.43 -10.52
C LEU A 73 -2.63 -6.57 -11.62
N ALA A 74 -3.43 -5.57 -11.27
CA ALA A 74 -4.10 -4.71 -12.24
C ALA A 74 -3.14 -3.98 -13.17
N ASP A 75 -3.60 -3.51 -14.32
CA ASP A 75 -2.79 -2.75 -15.27
C ASP A 75 -2.56 -1.29 -14.84
N SER A 76 -3.40 -0.76 -13.99
CA SER A 76 -3.25 0.53 -13.30
C SER A 76 -4.18 0.55 -12.10
N TYR A 77 -3.95 1.49 -11.20
CA TYR A 77 -4.84 1.71 -10.06
C TYR A 77 -5.35 3.14 -10.09
N GLU A 78 -6.60 3.33 -9.69
CA GLU A 78 -7.16 4.65 -9.39
C GLU A 78 -7.14 4.85 -7.87
N ALA A 79 -6.47 5.92 -7.43
CA ALA A 79 -6.34 6.26 -6.02
C ALA A 79 -6.73 7.73 -5.78
N PRO A 80 -7.90 8.00 -5.22
CA PRO A 80 -8.93 7.04 -4.84
C PRO A 80 -9.74 6.51 -6.02
N SER A 81 -10.47 5.41 -5.83
CA SER A 81 -11.49 4.96 -6.79
C SER A 81 -12.62 6.00 -6.91
N SER A 82 -13.31 6.01 -8.03
CA SER A 82 -14.37 6.99 -8.33
C SER A 82 -15.46 7.03 -7.26
N GLY A 83 -15.79 5.88 -6.65
CA GLY A 83 -16.79 5.78 -5.58
C GLY A 83 -16.38 6.46 -4.27
N SER A 84 -15.09 6.69 -4.02
CA SER A 84 -14.59 7.24 -2.76
C SER A 84 -14.01 8.65 -2.86
N SER A 85 -13.72 9.13 -4.05
CA SER A 85 -13.10 10.43 -4.30
C SER A 85 -13.85 11.60 -3.65
N ALA A 86 -15.15 11.69 -3.86
CA ALA A 86 -15.98 12.75 -3.28
C ALA A 86 -16.02 12.70 -1.75
N PHE A 87 -16.10 11.50 -1.17
CA PHE A 87 -16.11 11.30 0.28
C PHE A 87 -14.75 11.67 0.90
N LEU A 88 -13.67 11.20 0.33
CA LEU A 88 -12.32 11.45 0.83
C LEU A 88 -11.83 12.88 0.55
N ARG A 89 -12.52 13.63 -0.34
CA ARG A 89 -12.06 14.94 -0.83
C ARG A 89 -10.65 14.87 -1.45
N ILE A 90 -10.32 13.75 -2.09
CA ILE A 90 -9.08 13.53 -2.80
C ILE A 90 -9.40 13.39 -4.29
N PRO A 91 -8.74 14.13 -5.19
CA PRO A 91 -8.94 13.99 -6.63
C PRO A 91 -8.56 12.59 -7.12
N GLU A 92 -9.36 12.03 -8.00
CA GLU A 92 -9.03 10.80 -8.72
C GLU A 92 -7.74 10.95 -9.50
N ARG A 93 -6.91 9.93 -9.45
CA ARG A 93 -5.68 9.89 -10.23
C ARG A 93 -5.24 8.46 -10.49
N ARG A 94 -4.59 8.25 -11.61
CA ARG A 94 -3.92 6.99 -11.89
C ARG A 94 -2.60 6.89 -11.17
N VAL A 95 -2.35 5.73 -10.59
CA VAL A 95 -1.08 5.37 -9.97
C VAL A 95 -0.44 4.29 -10.85
N PRO A 96 0.82 4.49 -11.29
CA PRO A 96 1.52 3.49 -12.07
C PRO A 96 1.78 2.24 -11.24
N ARG A 97 1.96 1.12 -11.92
CA ARG A 97 2.25 -0.17 -11.32
C ARG A 97 3.45 -0.85 -11.94
N ASP A 98 4.01 -1.84 -11.24
CA ASP A 98 4.92 -2.81 -11.83
C ASP A 98 4.31 -4.22 -11.76
N GLY A 99 3.63 -4.61 -12.83
CA GLY A 99 2.97 -5.91 -12.90
C GLY A 99 3.92 -7.07 -13.14
N VAL A 100 5.12 -6.83 -13.62
CA VAL A 100 6.15 -7.87 -13.73
C VAL A 100 6.65 -8.20 -12.34
N TRP A 101 6.96 -7.17 -11.57
CA TRP A 101 7.39 -7.30 -10.19
C TRP A 101 6.32 -7.96 -9.31
N ALA A 102 5.07 -7.52 -9.43
CA ALA A 102 3.95 -8.10 -8.69
C ALA A 102 3.74 -9.59 -8.99
N LYS A 103 3.86 -10.01 -10.25
CA LYS A 103 3.77 -11.43 -10.65
C LYS A 103 4.94 -12.27 -10.11
N ARG A 104 6.14 -11.70 -10.08
CA ARG A 104 7.30 -12.37 -9.48
C ARG A 104 7.12 -12.56 -7.98
N LEU A 105 6.67 -11.51 -7.27
CA LEU A 105 6.37 -11.59 -5.84
C LEU A 105 5.29 -12.65 -5.55
N LEU A 106 4.22 -12.68 -6.34
CA LEU A 106 3.15 -13.66 -6.21
C LEU A 106 3.68 -15.09 -6.37
N LYS A 107 4.45 -15.34 -7.43
CA LYS A 107 5.03 -16.67 -7.69
C LYS A 107 5.98 -17.08 -6.57
N ALA A 108 6.92 -16.22 -6.20
CA ALA A 108 7.86 -16.49 -5.10
C ALA A 108 7.13 -16.76 -3.77
N GLY A 109 6.02 -16.06 -3.53
CA GLY A 109 5.20 -16.29 -2.35
C GLY A 109 4.55 -17.67 -2.34
N TRP A 110 4.03 -18.14 -3.46
CA TRP A 110 3.52 -19.51 -3.57
C TRP A 110 4.62 -20.54 -3.34
N ASP A 111 5.80 -20.34 -3.94
CA ASP A 111 6.96 -21.23 -3.76
C ASP A 111 7.43 -21.24 -2.28
N ALA A 112 7.25 -20.13 -1.55
CA ALA A 112 7.56 -20.00 -0.12
C ALA A 112 6.43 -20.46 0.82
N GLY A 113 5.32 -20.99 0.30
CA GLY A 113 4.19 -21.49 1.08
C GLY A 113 3.24 -20.41 1.60
N PHE A 114 3.17 -19.26 0.90
CA PHE A 114 2.11 -18.28 1.11
C PHE A 114 0.98 -18.52 0.12
N ASP A 115 -0.22 -18.77 0.60
CA ASP A 115 -1.42 -18.94 -0.24
C ASP A 115 -2.00 -17.56 -0.59
N PHE A 116 -1.24 -16.75 -1.33
CA PHE A 116 -1.72 -15.46 -1.79
C PHE A 116 -2.87 -15.60 -2.77
N ALA A 117 -3.95 -14.86 -2.51
CA ALA A 117 -4.86 -14.49 -3.58
C ALA A 117 -4.21 -13.41 -4.47
N PHE A 118 -4.77 -13.20 -5.64
CA PHE A 118 -4.44 -12.04 -6.47
C PHE A 118 -5.71 -11.42 -7.07
N SER A 119 -5.64 -10.12 -7.36
CA SER A 119 -6.72 -9.40 -8.03
C SER A 119 -6.17 -8.55 -9.17
N GLN A 120 -6.90 -8.51 -10.27
CA GLN A 120 -6.64 -7.61 -11.39
C GLN A 120 -7.52 -6.35 -11.36
N ASP A 121 -8.33 -6.21 -10.30
CA ASP A 121 -9.31 -5.15 -10.16
C ASP A 121 -9.45 -4.76 -8.69
N LEU A 122 -8.41 -4.08 -8.15
CA LEU A 122 -8.45 -3.54 -6.79
C LEU A 122 -8.87 -2.07 -6.83
N GLU A 123 -9.85 -1.75 -6.01
CA GLU A 123 -10.23 -0.38 -5.71
C GLU A 123 -9.48 0.13 -4.48
N PHE A 124 -8.92 1.34 -4.57
CA PHE A 124 -8.30 2.00 -3.44
C PHE A 124 -9.22 3.04 -2.83
N TRP A 125 -9.54 2.84 -1.59
CA TRP A 125 -10.27 3.78 -0.75
C TRP A 125 -9.30 4.56 0.14
N ASP A 126 -9.63 4.71 1.42
CA ASP A 126 -8.77 5.40 2.39
C ASP A 126 -7.46 4.66 2.65
N ASP A 127 -7.48 3.34 2.62
CA ASP A 127 -6.38 2.41 2.91
C ASP A 127 -5.07 2.76 2.19
N ALA A 128 -5.12 2.97 0.89
CA ALA A 128 -3.97 3.38 0.09
C ALA A 128 -4.06 4.86 -0.34
N SER A 129 -5.27 5.38 -0.60
CA SER A 129 -5.42 6.71 -1.21
C SER A 129 -5.03 7.84 -0.28
N VAL A 130 -5.32 7.75 1.03
CA VAL A 130 -4.94 8.78 2.00
C VAL A 130 -3.41 8.86 2.15
N PRO A 131 -2.68 7.76 2.40
CA PRO A 131 -1.21 7.80 2.41
C PRO A 131 -0.61 8.30 1.10
N LEU A 132 -1.05 7.78 -0.03
CA LEU A 132 -0.54 8.18 -1.35
C LEU A 132 -0.81 9.66 -1.66
N HIS A 133 -1.94 10.22 -1.21
CA HIS A 133 -2.25 11.64 -1.38
C HIS A 133 -1.19 12.55 -0.76
N PHE A 134 -0.72 12.21 0.44
CA PHE A 134 0.29 13.01 1.14
C PHE A 134 1.72 12.69 0.75
N LEU A 135 2.04 11.41 0.57
CA LEU A 135 3.42 10.97 0.33
C LEU A 135 3.82 11.04 -1.13
N MET A 136 2.88 10.78 -2.03
CA MET A 136 3.14 10.68 -3.47
C MET A 136 2.07 11.42 -4.29
N PRO A 137 1.93 12.74 -4.10
CA PRO A 137 0.85 13.52 -4.75
C PRO A 137 0.92 13.50 -6.28
N GLN A 138 2.08 13.26 -6.86
CA GLN A 138 2.27 13.19 -8.32
C GLN A 138 2.17 11.77 -8.89
N ALA A 139 2.02 10.75 -8.05
CA ALA A 139 1.86 9.34 -8.43
C ALA A 139 2.89 8.87 -9.48
N THR A 140 4.18 9.20 -9.29
CA THR A 140 5.23 8.94 -10.29
C THR A 140 6.00 7.65 -10.09
N VAL A 141 5.95 7.07 -8.87
CA VAL A 141 6.61 5.80 -8.57
C VAL A 141 5.60 4.66 -8.71
N PRO A 142 5.93 3.59 -9.44
CA PRO A 142 5.06 2.43 -9.54
C PRO A 142 4.84 1.76 -8.19
N ILE A 143 3.63 1.21 -8.01
CA ILE A 143 3.27 0.52 -6.77
C ILE A 143 2.99 -0.97 -7.00
N VAL A 144 3.22 -1.75 -5.94
CA VAL A 144 2.75 -3.14 -5.81
C VAL A 144 1.94 -3.25 -4.53
N PRO A 145 0.61 -3.35 -4.60
CA PRO A 145 -0.22 -3.47 -3.42
C PRO A 145 -0.26 -4.91 -2.90
N VAL A 146 -0.14 -5.03 -1.59
CA VAL A 146 -0.32 -6.24 -0.81
C VAL A 146 -1.44 -5.98 0.20
N MET A 147 -2.65 -6.40 -0.16
CA MET A 147 -3.83 -6.22 0.69
C MET A 147 -3.84 -7.25 1.81
N THR A 148 -4.22 -6.81 3.00
CA THR A 148 -4.27 -7.65 4.21
C THR A 148 -5.68 -7.65 4.78
N ASN A 149 -6.23 -8.82 5.08
CA ASN A 149 -7.46 -8.91 5.86
C ASN A 149 -7.22 -8.45 7.29
N CYS A 150 -7.81 -7.33 7.68
CA CYS A 150 -7.79 -6.84 9.05
C CYS A 150 -9.19 -6.69 9.65
N ALA A 151 -10.25 -6.91 8.87
CA ALA A 151 -11.63 -6.58 9.25
C ALA A 151 -12.51 -7.81 9.50
N ALA A 152 -12.37 -8.87 8.70
CA ALA A 152 -13.29 -10.01 8.70
C ALA A 152 -12.65 -11.27 9.33
N PRO A 153 -13.08 -11.70 10.51
CA PRO A 153 -12.62 -12.96 11.09
C PRO A 153 -12.97 -14.19 10.21
N PRO A 154 -12.08 -15.24 10.20
CA PRO A 154 -10.84 -15.35 10.97
C PRO A 154 -9.71 -14.52 10.41
N LEU A 155 -9.06 -13.72 11.26
CA LEU A 155 -7.93 -12.89 10.86
C LEU A 155 -6.63 -13.70 10.78
N PRO A 156 -5.72 -13.36 9.83
CA PRO A 156 -4.39 -13.92 9.87
C PRO A 156 -3.70 -13.54 11.21
N PRO A 157 -3.05 -14.49 11.90
CA PRO A 157 -2.41 -14.19 13.16
C PRO A 157 -1.21 -13.24 12.94
N PRO A 158 -0.87 -12.34 13.90
CA PRO A 158 0.24 -11.40 13.77
C PRO A 158 1.57 -12.04 13.36
N LYS A 159 1.83 -13.27 13.84
CA LYS A 159 3.00 -14.05 13.42
C LYS A 159 3.04 -14.24 11.88
N ARG A 160 1.89 -14.45 11.24
CA ARG A 160 1.84 -14.66 9.79
C ARG A 160 2.15 -13.37 9.03
N SER A 161 1.67 -12.22 9.52
CA SER A 161 2.02 -10.91 8.96
C SER A 161 3.51 -10.58 9.14
N TYR A 162 4.10 -10.95 10.28
CA TYR A 162 5.55 -10.83 10.47
C TYR A 162 6.32 -11.70 9.47
N GLN A 163 5.89 -12.95 9.25
CA GLN A 163 6.49 -13.84 8.25
C GLN A 163 6.35 -13.29 6.84
N LEU A 164 5.22 -12.66 6.52
CA LEU A 164 5.01 -11.98 5.24
C LEU A 164 6.04 -10.86 5.04
N GLY A 165 6.23 -9.99 6.03
CA GLY A 165 7.24 -8.93 5.95
C GLY A 165 8.65 -9.47 5.78
N ALA A 166 9.01 -10.54 6.51
CA ALA A 166 10.30 -11.20 6.37
C ALA A 166 10.49 -11.82 4.98
N PHE A 167 9.46 -12.45 4.44
CA PHE A 167 9.46 -13.01 3.08
C PHE A 167 9.64 -11.91 2.01
N VAL A 168 8.88 -10.82 2.10
CA VAL A 168 8.98 -9.71 1.14
C VAL A 168 10.38 -9.09 1.17
N ARG A 169 10.97 -8.91 2.36
CA ARG A 169 12.35 -8.48 2.48
C ARG A 169 13.31 -9.44 1.78
N GLU A 170 13.21 -10.73 2.04
CA GLU A 170 14.08 -11.76 1.46
C GLU A 170 13.95 -11.79 -0.07
N PHE A 171 12.72 -11.67 -0.59
CA PHE A 171 12.45 -11.57 -2.02
C PHE A 171 13.14 -10.36 -2.64
N ILE A 172 13.03 -9.17 -2.03
CA ILE A 172 13.69 -7.96 -2.50
C ILE A 172 15.21 -8.16 -2.55
N GLU A 173 15.81 -8.62 -1.45
CA GLU A 173 17.25 -8.74 -1.31
C GLU A 173 17.86 -9.81 -2.23
N LYS A 174 17.13 -10.89 -2.55
CA LYS A 174 17.70 -12.05 -3.26
C LYS A 174 17.22 -12.18 -4.71
N GLU A 175 16.00 -11.78 -5.01
CA GLU A 175 15.38 -12.08 -6.30
C GLU A 175 15.15 -10.87 -7.19
N CYS A 176 15.26 -9.66 -6.66
CA CYS A 176 15.13 -8.45 -7.46
C CYS A 176 16.45 -8.03 -8.14
N PRO A 177 16.40 -7.33 -9.30
CA PRO A 177 17.57 -6.84 -9.99
C PRO A 177 18.48 -5.99 -9.08
N GLY A 178 19.77 -6.06 -9.30
CA GLY A 178 20.81 -5.66 -8.36
C GLY A 178 20.95 -4.18 -8.01
N ASP A 179 20.20 -3.29 -8.60
CA ASP A 179 20.22 -1.85 -8.37
C ASP A 179 18.87 -1.23 -8.09
N GLU A 180 17.83 -2.07 -7.99
CA GLU A 180 16.47 -1.62 -7.75
C GLU A 180 16.29 -1.10 -6.31
N ARG A 181 15.70 0.05 -6.16
CA ARG A 181 15.49 0.77 -4.90
C ARG A 181 14.02 0.65 -4.48
N VAL A 182 13.74 -0.23 -3.53
CA VAL A 182 12.37 -0.51 -3.11
C VAL A 182 12.05 0.22 -1.82
N ALA A 183 10.95 0.96 -1.79
CA ALA A 183 10.37 1.49 -0.57
C ALA A 183 9.19 0.61 -0.10
N LEU A 184 8.97 0.58 1.20
CA LEU A 184 7.83 -0.09 1.84
C LEU A 184 6.94 0.95 2.52
N LEU A 185 5.61 0.79 2.41
CA LEU A 185 4.59 1.61 3.07
C LEU A 185 3.52 0.72 3.71
#